data_5f9568cfa1d5d307f275d9c688181ee0
#
_entry.id   5f9568cfa1d5d307f275d9c688181ee0
#
_cell.length_a   1.000
_cell.length_b   1.000
_cell.length_c   1.000
_cell.angle_alpha   90.00
_cell.angle_beta   90.00
_cell.angle_gamma   90.00
#
_symmetry.space_group_name_H-M   'P 1'
#
loop_
_entity.id
_entity.type
_entity.pdbx_description
1 polymer ?
#
loop_
_entity_poly.entity_id
_entity_poly.type
_entity_poly.pdbx_seq_one_letter_code
_entity_poly.pdbx_strand_id
1 'polypeptide(L)'
;MVKYKPFNREANMKILIIHGPNLNLLGKREPEQYGALTLDQINEKILLRAKIESVEVKILQANSEGEIISEIHRALGHFDGIIINPAAYTHTSVALRDALLAVALPTVEVHLSNIYKREDFRQKSMISDVAIGVISGFREQSYLLGLEALINHLKNSKP
;
A
#
# COMPACT_ATOMS: atom_id res chain seq x y z
N MET A 1 24.03 -14.82 -9.24
CA MET A 1 24.05 -13.42 -9.74
C MET A 1 22.86 -13.25 -10.67
N VAL A 2 21.76 -12.70 -10.17
CA VAL A 2 20.53 -12.47 -10.96
C VAL A 2 20.77 -11.24 -11.83
N LYS A 3 20.83 -11.43 -13.14
CA LYS A 3 20.92 -10.31 -14.10
C LYS A 3 19.55 -9.64 -14.17
N TYR A 4 19.41 -8.46 -13.59
CA TYR A 4 18.27 -7.60 -13.85
C TYR A 4 18.26 -7.22 -15.34
N LYS A 5 17.17 -7.57 -16.05
CA LYS A 5 16.95 -7.01 -17.38
C LYS A 5 16.73 -5.50 -17.24
N PRO A 6 17.39 -4.68 -18.07
CA PRO A 6 17.10 -3.25 -18.09
C PRO A 6 15.63 -3.06 -18.48
N PHE A 7 14.91 -2.28 -17.69
CA PHE A 7 13.51 -1.93 -17.91
C PHE A 7 13.38 -1.18 -19.24
N ASN A 8 12.57 -1.73 -20.15
CA ASN A 8 12.30 -1.08 -21.43
C ASN A 8 11.47 0.20 -21.18
N ARG A 9 11.92 1.34 -21.69
CA ARG A 9 11.38 2.69 -21.43
C ARG A 9 9.93 2.91 -21.88
N GLU A 10 9.26 1.94 -22.49
CA GLU A 10 7.89 2.01 -23.00
C GLU A 10 6.85 1.32 -22.10
N ALA A 11 7.26 0.59 -21.07
CA ALA A 11 6.32 -0.04 -20.16
C ALA A 11 5.89 0.97 -19.06
N ASN A 12 4.60 1.21 -18.93
CA ASN A 12 4.04 1.99 -17.84
C ASN A 12 4.42 1.37 -16.49
N MET A 13 4.81 2.21 -15.52
CA MET A 13 5.05 1.80 -14.14
C MET A 13 3.80 1.11 -13.58
N LYS A 14 3.97 -0.03 -12.90
CA LYS A 14 2.88 -0.81 -12.32
C LYS A 14 2.98 -0.87 -10.80
N ILE A 15 1.93 -0.47 -10.13
CA ILE A 15 1.85 -0.42 -8.67
C ILE A 15 0.71 -1.29 -8.18
N LEU A 16 0.99 -2.14 -7.20
CA LEU A 16 0.00 -2.94 -6.49
C LEU A 16 -0.48 -2.17 -5.25
N ILE A 17 -1.79 -2.03 -5.09
CA ILE A 17 -2.41 -1.41 -3.91
C ILE A 17 -3.21 -2.46 -3.17
N ILE A 18 -2.90 -2.65 -1.89
CA ILE A 18 -3.52 -3.67 -1.05
C ILE A 18 -4.26 -3.00 0.10
N HIS A 19 -5.54 -3.30 0.22
CA HIS A 19 -6.38 -2.95 1.35
C HIS A 19 -6.57 -4.17 2.25
N GLY A 20 -6.25 -4.02 3.51
CA GLY A 20 -6.39 -5.06 4.54
C GLY A 20 -7.81 -5.26 5.06
N PRO A 21 -7.94 -6.02 6.16
CA PRO A 21 -9.23 -6.44 6.70
C PRO A 21 -10.10 -5.27 7.14
N ASN A 22 -11.40 -5.45 6.98
CA ASN A 22 -12.45 -4.51 7.36
C ASN A 22 -12.50 -3.20 6.55
N LEU A 23 -11.56 -2.93 5.64
CA LEU A 23 -11.59 -1.73 4.81
C LEU A 23 -12.74 -1.75 3.81
N ASN A 24 -13.28 -2.92 3.48
CA ASN A 24 -14.53 -3.07 2.71
C ASN A 24 -15.76 -2.46 3.41
N LEU A 25 -15.68 -2.21 4.72
CA LEU A 25 -16.76 -1.60 5.52
C LEU A 25 -16.61 -0.08 5.71
N LEU A 26 -15.64 0.54 5.05
CA LEU A 26 -15.46 2.00 5.08
C LEU A 26 -16.74 2.72 4.62
N GLY A 27 -17.02 3.87 5.25
CA GLY A 27 -18.24 4.62 5.06
C GLY A 27 -19.43 4.13 5.91
N LYS A 28 -19.35 2.92 6.48
CA LYS A 28 -20.39 2.32 7.33
C LYS A 28 -19.97 2.21 8.80
N ARG A 29 -18.66 2.33 9.09
CA ARG A 29 -18.13 2.23 10.46
C ARG A 29 -17.22 3.41 10.78
N GLU A 30 -17.27 3.88 12.01
CA GLU A 30 -16.36 4.84 12.63
C GLU A 30 -15.89 5.98 11.68
N PRO A 31 -16.81 6.77 11.08
CA PRO A 31 -16.44 7.82 10.12
C PRO A 31 -15.53 8.88 10.73
N GLU A 32 -15.56 9.08 12.04
CA GLU A 32 -14.66 9.99 12.76
C GLU A 32 -13.21 9.55 12.70
N GLN A 33 -12.95 8.22 12.68
CA GLN A 33 -11.61 7.63 12.59
C GLN A 33 -11.12 7.54 11.15
N TYR A 34 -11.96 7.04 10.25
CA TYR A 34 -11.55 6.63 8.89
C TYR A 34 -12.07 7.55 7.79
N GLY A 35 -12.96 8.50 8.10
CA GLY A 35 -13.64 9.33 7.14
C GLY A 35 -14.96 8.72 6.65
N ALA A 36 -15.73 9.51 5.89
CA ALA A 36 -17.08 9.14 5.42
C ALA A 36 -17.07 8.43 4.06
N LEU A 37 -15.95 8.39 3.35
CA LEU A 37 -15.85 7.76 2.03
C LEU A 37 -15.89 6.24 2.15
N THR A 38 -16.56 5.61 1.19
CA THR A 38 -16.48 4.16 0.98
C THR A 38 -15.14 3.78 0.36
N LEU A 39 -14.78 2.49 0.43
CA LEU A 39 -13.57 2.00 -0.23
C LEU A 39 -13.62 2.23 -1.75
N ASP A 40 -14.78 2.04 -2.38
CA ASP A 40 -14.94 2.26 -3.82
C ASP A 40 -14.68 3.72 -4.19
N GLN A 41 -15.17 4.68 -3.41
CA GLN A 41 -14.91 6.10 -3.62
C GLN A 41 -13.42 6.45 -3.44
N ILE A 42 -12.74 5.80 -2.49
CA ILE A 42 -11.29 5.93 -2.32
C ILE A 42 -10.56 5.36 -3.54
N ASN A 43 -10.96 4.18 -4.01
CA ASN A 43 -10.39 3.55 -5.19
C ASN A 43 -10.55 4.40 -6.45
N GLU A 44 -11.71 5.02 -6.65
CA GLU A 44 -11.93 5.96 -7.76
C GLU A 44 -10.93 7.12 -7.74
N LYS A 45 -10.69 7.71 -6.56
CA LYS A 45 -9.68 8.78 -6.40
C LYS A 45 -8.26 8.30 -6.72
N ILE A 46 -7.91 7.09 -6.27
CA ILE A 46 -6.60 6.48 -6.56
C ILE A 46 -6.45 6.25 -8.07
N LEU A 47 -7.46 5.68 -8.73
CA LEU A 47 -7.44 5.40 -10.17
C LEU A 47 -7.34 6.70 -10.99
N LEU A 48 -8.05 7.75 -10.58
CA LEU A 48 -7.96 9.05 -11.24
C LEU A 48 -6.54 9.63 -11.11
N ARG A 49 -5.95 9.57 -9.92
CA ARG A 49 -4.57 10.06 -9.70
C ARG A 49 -3.56 9.23 -10.50
N ALA A 50 -3.70 7.91 -10.52
CA ALA A 50 -2.83 7.01 -11.29
C ALA A 50 -2.88 7.35 -12.80
N LYS A 51 -4.07 7.64 -13.33
CA LYS A 51 -4.24 8.07 -14.72
C LYS A 51 -3.51 9.39 -15.02
N ILE A 52 -3.62 10.37 -14.12
CA ILE A 52 -2.89 11.66 -14.24
C ILE A 52 -1.38 11.43 -14.26
N GLU A 53 -0.88 10.54 -13.41
CA GLU A 53 0.54 10.21 -13.31
C GLU A 53 1.04 9.23 -14.40
N SER A 54 0.14 8.75 -15.26
CA SER A 54 0.44 7.74 -16.29
C SER A 54 1.04 6.46 -15.73
N VAL A 55 0.50 5.98 -14.61
CA VAL A 55 0.88 4.71 -13.99
C VAL A 55 -0.29 3.73 -14.00
N GLU A 56 0.03 2.44 -14.13
CA GLU A 56 -0.94 1.36 -14.02
C GLU A 56 -1.05 0.92 -12.56
N VAL A 57 -2.26 0.80 -12.05
CA VAL A 57 -2.48 0.29 -10.68
C VAL A 57 -3.42 -0.91 -10.72
N LYS A 58 -3.09 -1.92 -9.91
CA LYS A 58 -4.01 -2.99 -9.53
C LYS A 58 -4.38 -2.77 -8.07
N ILE A 59 -5.67 -2.77 -7.78
CA ILE A 59 -6.19 -2.59 -6.43
C ILE A 59 -6.87 -3.86 -5.99
N LEU A 60 -6.63 -4.30 -4.77
CA LEU A 60 -7.34 -5.43 -4.15
C LEU A 60 -7.63 -5.13 -2.68
N GLN A 61 -8.67 -5.76 -2.17
CA GLN A 61 -9.00 -5.80 -0.75
C GLN A 61 -9.15 -7.25 -0.31
N ALA A 62 -8.57 -7.61 0.83
CA ALA A 62 -8.75 -8.93 1.42
C ALA A 62 -8.83 -8.84 2.94
N ASN A 63 -9.66 -9.71 3.53
CA ASN A 63 -9.74 -9.88 4.99
C ASN A 63 -8.79 -10.96 5.50
N SER A 64 -8.38 -11.87 4.62
CA SER A 64 -7.49 -12.98 4.95
C SER A 64 -6.02 -12.56 4.85
N GLU A 65 -5.26 -12.80 5.91
CA GLU A 65 -3.81 -12.58 5.93
C GLU A 65 -3.10 -13.39 4.83
N GLY A 66 -3.50 -14.66 4.66
CA GLY A 66 -2.94 -15.55 3.64
C GLY A 66 -3.17 -15.08 2.21
N GLU A 67 -4.35 -14.50 1.92
CA GLU A 67 -4.64 -13.90 0.62
C GLU A 67 -3.74 -12.71 0.35
N ILE A 68 -3.57 -11.82 1.34
CA ILE A 68 -2.69 -10.65 1.24
C ILE A 68 -1.25 -11.10 0.97
N ILE A 69 -0.75 -12.07 1.72
CA ILE A 69 0.58 -12.64 1.53
C ILE A 69 0.74 -13.21 0.11
N SER A 70 -0.24 -13.96 -0.37
CA SER A 70 -0.22 -14.54 -1.70
C SER A 70 -0.19 -13.48 -2.81
N GLU A 71 -0.91 -12.37 -2.63
CA GLU A 71 -0.86 -11.25 -3.58
C GLU A 71 0.49 -10.51 -3.55
N ILE A 72 1.09 -10.36 -2.36
CA ILE A 72 2.46 -9.82 -2.25
C ILE A 72 3.44 -10.71 -3.02
N HIS A 73 3.37 -12.02 -2.86
CA HIS A 73 4.23 -12.95 -3.60
C HIS A 73 4.03 -12.85 -5.11
N ARG A 74 2.78 -12.72 -5.58
CA ARG A 74 2.47 -12.53 -7.01
C ARG A 74 2.97 -11.20 -7.58
N ALA A 75 3.27 -10.23 -6.73
CA ALA A 75 3.81 -8.95 -7.18
C ALA A 75 5.23 -9.08 -7.73
N LEU A 76 5.98 -10.07 -7.30
CA LEU A 76 7.37 -10.28 -7.74
C LEU A 76 7.44 -10.48 -9.27
N GLY A 77 8.17 -9.59 -9.94
CA GLY A 77 8.34 -9.61 -11.41
C GLY A 77 7.15 -9.07 -12.20
N HIS A 78 6.06 -8.65 -11.54
CA HIS A 78 4.85 -8.13 -12.18
C HIS A 78 4.54 -6.66 -11.84
N PHE A 79 5.05 -6.18 -10.71
CA PHE A 79 4.87 -4.80 -10.24
C PHE A 79 6.20 -4.17 -9.89
N ASP A 80 6.25 -2.84 -9.93
CA ASP A 80 7.44 -2.05 -9.59
C ASP A 80 7.45 -1.65 -8.12
N GLY A 81 6.30 -1.62 -7.46
CA GLY A 81 6.17 -1.27 -6.06
C GLY A 81 4.79 -1.59 -5.48
N ILE A 82 4.69 -1.47 -4.17
CA ILE A 82 3.49 -1.81 -3.40
C ILE A 82 3.07 -0.62 -2.53
N ILE A 83 1.78 -0.32 -2.49
CA ILE A 83 1.15 0.49 -1.45
C ILE A 83 0.27 -0.43 -0.63
N ILE A 84 0.46 -0.46 0.67
CA ILE A 84 -0.29 -1.35 1.53
C ILE A 84 -0.88 -0.60 2.73
N ASN A 85 -2.18 -0.79 2.93
CA ASN A 85 -2.85 -0.51 4.19
C ASN A 85 -3.21 -1.85 4.83
N PRO A 86 -2.35 -2.40 5.71
CA PRO A 86 -2.59 -3.71 6.30
C PRO A 86 -3.73 -3.73 7.33
N ALA A 87 -4.28 -2.55 7.65
CA ALA A 87 -5.26 -2.38 8.72
C ALA A 87 -4.75 -2.98 10.04
N ALA A 88 -5.54 -3.81 10.71
CA ALA A 88 -5.14 -4.40 12.00
C ALA A 88 -3.88 -5.29 11.89
N TYR A 89 -3.63 -5.91 10.75
CA TYR A 89 -2.43 -6.75 10.57
C TYR A 89 -1.11 -5.97 10.66
N THR A 90 -1.13 -4.65 10.49
CA THR A 90 0.04 -3.80 10.77
C THR A 90 0.62 -4.05 12.16
N HIS A 91 -0.25 -4.29 13.15
CA HIS A 91 0.14 -4.40 14.55
C HIS A 91 0.53 -5.83 14.98
N THR A 92 0.26 -6.83 14.15
CA THR A 92 0.32 -8.25 14.55
C THR A 92 1.08 -9.14 13.59
N SER A 93 1.17 -8.80 12.30
CA SER A 93 1.62 -9.77 11.29
C SER A 93 3.11 -9.69 11.01
N VAL A 94 3.86 -10.59 11.61
CA VAL A 94 5.24 -10.91 11.22
C VAL A 94 5.26 -11.55 9.83
N ALA A 95 4.21 -12.33 9.48
CA ALA A 95 4.14 -12.99 8.18
C ALA A 95 4.02 -12.00 7.00
N LEU A 96 3.28 -10.89 7.16
CA LEU A 96 3.26 -9.81 6.17
C LEU A 96 4.64 -9.14 6.04
N ARG A 97 5.30 -8.89 7.16
CA ARG A 97 6.67 -8.37 7.17
C ARG A 97 7.61 -9.25 6.34
N ASP A 98 7.60 -10.54 6.60
CA ASP A 98 8.45 -11.51 5.92
C ASP A 98 8.13 -11.60 4.43
N ALA A 99 6.85 -11.52 4.04
CA ALA A 99 6.44 -11.49 2.64
C ALA A 99 6.98 -10.26 1.90
N LEU A 100 6.91 -9.07 2.50
CA LEU A 100 7.46 -7.84 1.93
C LEU A 100 8.97 -7.91 1.78
N LEU A 101 9.68 -8.45 2.77
CA LEU A 101 11.13 -8.67 2.69
C LEU A 101 11.48 -9.69 1.59
N ALA A 102 10.70 -10.75 1.42
CA ALA A 102 10.95 -11.78 0.43
C ALA A 102 10.83 -11.27 -1.00
N VAL A 103 9.84 -10.42 -1.29
CA VAL A 103 9.68 -9.85 -2.64
C VAL A 103 10.58 -8.65 -2.90
N ALA A 104 11.04 -7.98 -1.84
CA ALA A 104 11.95 -6.84 -1.87
C ALA A 104 11.53 -5.70 -2.81
N LEU A 105 10.22 -5.52 -3.02
CA LEU A 105 9.70 -4.40 -3.79
C LEU A 105 9.61 -3.15 -2.90
N PRO A 106 9.92 -1.95 -3.42
CA PRO A 106 9.67 -0.70 -2.71
C PRO A 106 8.21 -0.64 -2.24
N THR A 107 8.01 -0.49 -0.95
CA THR A 107 6.68 -0.54 -0.33
C THR A 107 6.43 0.72 0.49
N VAL A 108 5.26 1.34 0.32
CA VAL A 108 4.77 2.43 1.17
C VAL A 108 3.63 1.89 2.03
N GLU A 109 3.75 2.04 3.35
CA GLU A 109 2.68 1.74 4.29
C GLU A 109 1.77 2.97 4.43
N VAL A 110 0.46 2.77 4.34
CA VAL A 110 -0.51 3.87 4.51
C VAL A 110 -1.58 3.50 5.53
N HIS A 111 -2.05 4.50 6.27
CA HIS A 111 -3.16 4.40 7.20
C HIS A 111 -4.07 5.62 7.06
N LEU A 112 -5.38 5.40 7.10
CA LEU A 112 -6.39 6.47 7.08
C LEU A 112 -6.36 7.27 8.38
N SER A 113 -6.32 6.57 9.52
CA SER A 113 -6.23 7.19 10.84
C SER A 113 -4.78 7.47 11.24
N ASN A 114 -4.60 8.44 12.14
CA ASN A 114 -3.32 8.59 12.82
C ASN A 114 -3.20 7.50 13.91
N ILE A 115 -2.43 6.45 13.61
CA ILE A 115 -2.27 5.29 14.50
C ILE A 115 -1.65 5.67 15.84
N TYR A 116 -0.87 6.75 15.92
CA TYR A 116 -0.23 7.23 17.15
C TYR A 116 -1.20 7.96 18.10
N LYS A 117 -2.41 8.30 17.65
CA LYS A 117 -3.50 8.84 18.48
C LYS A 117 -4.48 7.78 18.96
N ARG A 118 -4.21 6.52 18.67
CA ARG A 118 -5.08 5.41 19.02
C ARG A 118 -4.56 4.67 20.25
N GLU A 119 -5.13 3.51 20.56
CA GLU A 119 -4.73 2.64 21.66
C GLU A 119 -3.24 2.25 21.54
N ASP A 120 -2.55 2.10 22.64
CA ASP A 120 -1.10 1.82 22.67
C ASP A 120 -0.67 0.66 21.78
N PHE A 121 -1.49 -0.42 21.71
CA PHE A 121 -1.18 -1.57 20.86
C PHE A 121 -1.27 -1.26 19.36
N ARG A 122 -1.89 -0.13 18.94
CA ARG A 122 -1.94 0.32 17.55
C ARG A 122 -0.81 1.27 17.16
N GLN A 123 0.02 1.67 18.10
CA GLN A 123 1.12 2.60 17.81
C GLN A 123 2.34 1.92 17.20
N LYS A 124 2.42 0.59 17.27
CA LYS A 124 3.50 -0.20 16.70
C LYS A 124 3.09 -0.81 15.37
N SER A 125 3.96 -0.69 14.36
CA SER A 125 3.86 -1.39 13.09
C SER A 125 4.94 -2.47 12.98
N MET A 126 4.55 -3.65 12.49
CA MET A 126 5.48 -4.75 12.19
C MET A 126 6.17 -4.58 10.85
N ILE A 127 5.72 -3.64 10.01
CA ILE A 127 6.23 -3.48 8.65
C ILE A 127 6.83 -2.10 8.36
N SER A 128 6.66 -1.12 9.26
CA SER A 128 7.10 0.26 9.01
C SER A 128 8.59 0.40 8.73
N ASP A 129 9.42 -0.41 9.37
CA ASP A 129 10.87 -0.38 9.22
C ASP A 129 11.38 -1.13 7.97
N VAL A 130 10.53 -1.92 7.31
CA VAL A 130 10.83 -2.57 6.02
C VAL A 130 10.19 -1.85 4.84
N ALA A 131 9.26 -0.93 5.07
CA ALA A 131 8.72 -0.01 4.08
C ALA A 131 9.72 1.12 3.79
N ILE A 132 9.64 1.73 2.61
CA ILE A 132 10.43 2.93 2.29
C ILE A 132 9.92 4.16 3.02
N GLY A 133 8.67 4.15 3.46
CA GLY A 133 8.05 5.21 4.23
C GLY A 133 6.64 4.84 4.69
N VAL A 134 6.13 5.63 5.63
CA VAL A 134 4.79 5.47 6.22
C VAL A 134 4.04 6.79 6.14
N ILE A 135 2.78 6.73 5.70
CA ILE A 135 1.87 7.88 5.70
C ILE A 135 0.62 7.52 6.50
N SER A 136 0.34 8.29 7.52
CA SER A 136 -0.69 7.97 8.51
C SER A 136 -1.47 9.22 8.91
N GLY A 137 -2.80 9.14 8.96
CA GLY A 137 -3.63 10.16 9.60
C GLY A 137 -4.30 11.18 8.67
N PHE A 138 -4.14 11.06 7.36
CA PHE A 138 -4.71 12.01 6.38
C PHE A 138 -5.91 11.43 5.63
N ARG A 139 -6.62 10.45 6.23
CA ARG A 139 -7.77 9.77 5.62
C ARG A 139 -7.40 9.25 4.22
N GLU A 140 -8.26 9.43 3.22
CA GLU A 140 -8.01 9.00 1.85
C GLU A 140 -6.78 9.65 1.22
N GLN A 141 -6.40 10.86 1.66
CA GLN A 141 -5.19 11.54 1.18
C GLN A 141 -3.93 10.73 1.49
N SER A 142 -3.93 9.90 2.52
CA SER A 142 -2.79 9.02 2.82
C SER A 142 -2.44 8.11 1.63
N TYR A 143 -3.44 7.60 0.90
CA TYR A 143 -3.22 6.82 -0.32
C TYR A 143 -2.65 7.65 -1.46
N LEU A 144 -3.18 8.85 -1.69
CA LEU A 144 -2.75 9.72 -2.78
C LEU A 144 -1.31 10.22 -2.56
N LEU A 145 -0.98 10.59 -1.33
CA LEU A 145 0.38 10.93 -0.92
C LEU A 145 1.33 9.74 -1.01
N GLY A 146 0.86 8.54 -0.63
CA GLY A 146 1.62 7.30 -0.77
C GLY A 146 1.93 6.95 -2.22
N LEU A 147 0.96 7.14 -3.11
CA LEU A 147 1.13 6.93 -4.54
C LEU A 147 2.17 7.90 -5.11
N GLU A 148 2.07 9.18 -4.79
CA GLU A 148 3.03 10.20 -5.21
C GLU A 148 4.44 9.89 -4.69
N ALA A 149 4.57 9.55 -3.40
CA ALA A 149 5.85 9.21 -2.80
C ALA A 149 6.51 7.99 -3.45
N LEU A 150 5.73 6.93 -3.72
CA LEU A 150 6.23 5.73 -4.36
C LEU A 150 6.65 5.98 -5.81
N ILE A 151 5.85 6.72 -6.59
CA ILE A 151 6.18 7.10 -7.96
C ILE A 151 7.49 7.89 -8.00
N ASN A 152 7.65 8.87 -7.14
CA ASN A 152 8.86 9.67 -7.06
C ASN A 152 10.08 8.83 -6.67
N HIS A 153 9.92 7.92 -5.70
CA HIS A 153 10.98 6.99 -5.33
C HIS A 153 11.42 6.12 -6.52
N LEU A 154 10.46 5.53 -7.22
CA LEU A 154 10.73 4.65 -8.37
C LEU A 154 11.37 5.40 -9.55
N LYS A 155 10.98 6.65 -9.80
CA LYS A 155 11.61 7.50 -10.83
C LYS A 155 13.06 7.85 -10.49
N ASN A 156 13.35 8.10 -9.21
CA ASN A 156 14.68 8.55 -8.75
C ASN A 156 15.64 7.40 -8.44
N SER A 157 15.13 6.18 -8.25
CA SER A 157 15.94 4.99 -7.95
C SER A 157 16.46 4.28 -9.21
N LYS A 158 16.19 4.81 -10.40
CA LYS A 158 16.74 4.29 -11.66
C LYS A 158 18.17 4.79 -11.83
N PRO A 159 19.12 3.88 -12.09
CA PRO A 159 20.49 4.26 -12.43
C PRO A 159 20.57 5.02 -13.74
#